data_2c8a65ed34fd859dad1472007b7de134
#
_entry.id   2c8a65ed34fd859dad1472007b7de134
#
_cell.length_a   1.000
_cell.length_b   1.000
_cell.length_c   1.000
_cell.angle_alpha   90.00
_cell.angle_beta   90.00
_cell.angle_gamma   90.00
#
_symmetry.space_group_name_H-M   'P 1'
#
loop_
_entity.id
_entity.type
_entity.pdbx_description
1 polymer ?
#
loop_
_entity_poly.entity_id
_entity_poly.type
_entity_poly.pdbx_seq_one_letter_code
_entity_poly.pdbx_strand_id
1 'polypeptide(L)'
;MFVSSFIACQVIIRHYRNSQKTHLPSITIESKNNYLTEVESLLTRATSLYRQNNIKDAYEKLSQSIRLFYSNRLELEKEIITSDLLPLMKRFDNQEKYLVEESLRLSDMIEFAKHIEKDNKFEQIITEFSKIIRKQKI
;
A
#
# COMPACT_ATOMS: atom_id res chain seq x y z
N MET A 1 13.99 6.58 -50.11
CA MET A 1 14.54 7.15 -48.83
C MET A 1 13.66 6.91 -47.59
N PHE A 2 12.46 6.41 -47.72
CA PHE A 2 11.56 6.22 -46.58
C PHE A 2 11.57 4.77 -45.96
N VAL A 3 12.30 3.83 -46.56
CA VAL A 3 12.33 2.42 -46.10
C VAL A 3 13.31 2.24 -44.91
N SER A 4 14.32 3.06 -44.78
CA SER A 4 15.33 2.99 -43.70
C SER A 4 14.80 3.38 -42.34
N SER A 5 13.84 4.32 -42.30
CA SER A 5 13.25 4.79 -41.04
C SER A 5 12.28 3.75 -40.42
N PHE A 6 11.62 2.95 -41.25
CA PHE A 6 10.66 1.95 -40.80
C PHE A 6 11.35 0.74 -40.15
N ILE A 7 12.52 0.37 -40.67
CA ILE A 7 13.31 -0.77 -40.17
C ILE A 7 13.91 -0.42 -38.77
N ALA A 8 14.38 0.82 -38.60
CA ALA A 8 14.89 1.29 -37.31
C ALA A 8 13.81 1.30 -36.22
N CYS A 9 12.60 1.70 -36.56
CA CYS A 9 11.47 1.70 -35.62
C CYS A 9 11.03 0.27 -35.23
N GLN A 10 11.06 -0.66 -36.16
CA GLN A 10 10.75 -2.07 -35.89
C GLN A 10 11.79 -2.76 -35.01
N VAL A 11 13.06 -2.42 -35.16
CA VAL A 11 14.15 -2.95 -34.33
C VAL A 11 14.05 -2.41 -32.90
N ILE A 12 13.71 -1.14 -32.71
CA ILE A 12 13.52 -0.52 -31.40
C ILE A 12 12.32 -1.12 -30.68
N ILE A 13 11.19 -1.33 -31.36
CA ILE A 13 10.00 -1.96 -30.80
C ILE A 13 10.27 -3.41 -30.44
N ARG A 14 11.03 -4.13 -31.25
CA ARG A 14 11.41 -5.52 -30.99
C ARG A 14 12.36 -5.64 -29.79
N HIS A 15 13.27 -4.70 -29.66
CA HIS A 15 14.21 -4.65 -28.52
C HIS A 15 13.48 -4.29 -27.23
N TYR A 16 12.57 -3.34 -27.27
CA TYR A 16 11.74 -2.96 -26.13
C TYR A 16 10.81 -4.11 -25.68
N ARG A 17 10.23 -4.85 -26.61
CA ARG A 17 9.37 -6.01 -26.35
C ARG A 17 10.14 -7.20 -25.78
N ASN A 18 11.39 -7.36 -26.15
CA ASN A 18 12.24 -8.44 -25.64
C ASN A 18 12.83 -8.13 -24.26
N SER A 19 13.04 -6.86 -23.95
CA SER A 19 13.49 -6.41 -22.63
C SER A 19 12.42 -6.60 -21.54
N GLN A 20 11.15 -6.64 -21.93
CA GLN A 20 10.05 -6.87 -20.98
C GLN A 20 9.79 -8.36 -20.68
N LYS A 21 10.33 -9.27 -21.47
CA LYS A 21 10.11 -10.72 -21.28
C LYS A 21 11.04 -11.38 -20.27
N THR A 22 12.05 -10.68 -19.74
CA THR A 22 13.06 -11.24 -18.86
C THR A 22 12.83 -10.97 -17.36
N HIS A 23 11.74 -10.31 -16.97
CA HIS A 23 11.36 -10.14 -15.58
C HIS A 23 9.90 -10.56 -15.34
N LEU A 24 9.65 -11.86 -15.39
CA LEU A 24 8.71 -12.48 -14.48
C LEU A 24 9.52 -12.68 -13.18
N PRO A 25 9.28 -11.90 -12.11
CA PRO A 25 9.80 -12.28 -10.82
C PRO A 25 9.14 -13.62 -10.48
N SER A 26 9.95 -14.66 -10.41
CA SER A 26 9.57 -15.83 -9.65
C SER A 26 9.14 -15.31 -8.28
N ILE A 27 7.84 -15.40 -7.99
CA ILE A 27 7.28 -15.07 -6.67
C ILE A 27 7.80 -16.16 -5.74
N THR A 28 9.04 -16.03 -5.35
CA THR A 28 9.67 -16.84 -4.32
C THR A 28 9.06 -16.42 -2.98
N ILE A 29 8.95 -17.37 -2.10
CA ILE A 29 8.51 -17.22 -0.70
C ILE A 29 9.20 -16.02 -0.01
N GLU A 30 10.40 -15.63 -0.43
CA GLU A 30 11.11 -14.43 0.03
C GLU A 30 10.39 -13.11 -0.25
N SER A 31 9.69 -12.98 -1.37
CA SER A 31 8.95 -11.73 -1.66
C SER A 31 7.72 -11.57 -0.76
N LYS A 32 7.15 -12.70 -0.31
CA LYS A 32 5.96 -12.70 0.55
C LYS A 32 6.27 -12.25 1.99
N ASN A 33 7.47 -12.49 2.47
CA ASN A 33 7.91 -12.03 3.79
C ASN A 33 8.41 -10.58 3.79
N ASN A 34 8.84 -10.08 2.64
CA ASN A 34 9.42 -8.75 2.52
C ASN A 34 8.39 -7.63 2.70
N TYR A 35 7.17 -7.79 2.17
CA TYR A 35 6.14 -6.75 2.32
C TYR A 35 5.66 -6.59 3.77
N LEU A 36 5.60 -7.66 4.56
CA LEU A 36 5.23 -7.58 5.98
C LEU A 36 6.26 -6.79 6.78
N THR A 37 7.53 -6.96 6.49
CA THR A 37 8.62 -6.17 7.09
C THR A 37 8.47 -4.69 6.74
N GLU A 38 8.15 -4.38 5.50
CA GLU A 38 7.92 -3.00 5.05
C GLU A 38 6.68 -2.39 5.71
N VAL A 39 5.57 -3.15 5.79
CA VAL A 39 4.35 -2.71 6.50
C VAL A 39 4.65 -2.39 7.96
N GLU A 40 5.38 -3.24 8.66
CA GLU A 40 5.78 -3.00 10.06
C GLU A 40 6.72 -1.81 10.23
N SER A 41 7.64 -1.62 9.31
CA SER A 41 8.52 -0.45 9.27
C SER A 41 7.72 0.85 9.13
N LEU A 42 6.72 0.87 8.25
CA LEU A 42 5.82 2.01 8.08
C LEU A 42 5.00 2.29 9.35
N LEU A 43 4.50 1.25 10.03
CA LEU A 43 3.78 1.42 11.30
C LEU A 43 4.67 1.96 12.41
N THR A 44 5.89 1.46 12.52
CA THR A 44 6.86 1.97 13.50
C THR A 44 7.17 3.44 13.24
N ARG A 45 7.37 3.81 11.99
CA ARG A 45 7.59 5.20 11.59
C ARG A 45 6.38 6.09 11.87
N ALA A 46 5.18 5.60 11.57
CA ALA A 46 3.93 6.31 11.87
C ALA A 46 3.80 6.57 13.38
N THR A 47 4.05 5.57 14.21
CA THR A 47 4.02 5.71 15.68
C THR A 47 5.04 6.72 16.19
N SER A 48 6.26 6.70 15.66
CA SER A 48 7.30 7.67 16.02
C SER A 48 6.91 9.09 15.66
N LEU A 49 6.36 9.31 14.46
CA LEU A 49 5.88 10.63 14.02
C LEU A 49 4.72 11.13 14.87
N TYR A 50 3.80 10.24 15.24
CA TYR A 50 2.69 10.58 16.12
C TYR A 50 3.16 11.06 17.50
N ARG A 51 4.14 10.36 18.09
CA ARG A 51 4.75 10.75 19.37
C ARG A 51 5.49 12.09 19.30
N GLN A 52 6.02 12.45 18.13
CA GLN A 52 6.64 13.74 17.88
C GLN A 52 5.63 14.86 17.58
N ASN A 53 4.34 14.58 17.74
CA ASN A 53 3.24 15.48 17.39
C ASN A 53 3.17 15.87 15.91
N ASN A 54 3.78 15.08 15.04
CA ASN A 54 3.67 15.22 13.60
C ASN A 54 2.52 14.35 13.08
N ILE A 55 1.30 14.79 13.36
CA ILE A 55 0.07 14.03 13.18
C ILE A 55 -0.20 13.74 11.68
N LYS A 56 -0.03 14.75 10.83
CA LYS A 56 -0.27 14.60 9.39
C LYS A 56 0.60 13.50 8.77
N ASP A 57 1.90 13.57 9.01
CA ASP A 57 2.85 12.58 8.46
C ASP A 57 2.65 11.20 9.09
N ALA A 58 2.24 11.14 10.37
CA ALA A 58 1.89 9.90 11.04
C ALA A 58 0.73 9.18 10.33
N TYR A 59 -0.34 9.89 10.03
CA TYR A 59 -1.48 9.32 9.30
C TYR A 59 -1.16 8.98 7.85
N GLU A 60 -0.29 9.74 7.20
CA GLU A 60 0.21 9.40 5.87
C GLU A 60 0.93 8.04 5.87
N LYS A 61 1.82 7.81 6.83
CA LYS A 61 2.53 6.52 6.95
C LYS A 61 1.59 5.38 7.35
N LEU A 62 0.63 5.65 8.21
CA LEU A 62 -0.40 4.68 8.57
C LEU A 62 -1.23 4.26 7.36
N SER A 63 -1.74 5.20 6.58
CA SER A 63 -2.53 4.89 5.39
C SER A 63 -1.72 4.15 4.32
N GLN A 64 -0.46 4.52 4.14
CA GLN A 64 0.46 3.82 3.25
C GLN A 64 0.68 2.36 3.68
N SER A 65 0.87 2.12 4.98
CA SER A 65 1.02 0.78 5.55
C SER A 65 -0.23 -0.09 5.29
N ILE A 66 -1.41 0.45 5.52
CA ILE A 66 -2.69 -0.24 5.29
C ILE A 66 -2.86 -0.59 3.81
N ARG A 67 -2.65 0.35 2.90
CA ARG A 67 -2.76 0.11 1.46
C ARG A 67 -1.77 -0.93 0.97
N LEU A 68 -0.53 -0.86 1.43
CA LEU A 68 0.49 -1.85 1.08
C LEU A 68 0.11 -3.26 1.54
N PHE A 69 -0.34 -3.40 2.78
CA PHE A 69 -0.76 -4.67 3.35
C PHE A 69 -1.91 -5.32 2.55
N TYR A 70 -2.97 -4.58 2.29
CA TYR A 70 -4.13 -5.11 1.57
C TYR A 70 -3.90 -5.28 0.08
N SER A 71 -3.07 -4.45 -0.54
CA SER A 71 -2.65 -4.66 -1.94
C SER A 71 -1.95 -6.01 -2.11
N ASN A 72 -1.10 -6.38 -1.17
CA ASN A 72 -0.43 -7.69 -1.18
C ASN A 72 -1.38 -8.85 -0.85
N ARG A 73 -2.28 -8.68 0.11
CA ARG A 73 -3.30 -9.71 0.42
C ARG A 73 -4.27 -9.96 -0.72
N LEU A 74 -4.54 -8.96 -1.52
CA LEU A 74 -5.40 -9.04 -2.71
C LEU A 74 -4.61 -9.46 -3.97
N GLU A 75 -3.32 -9.73 -3.82
CA GLU A 75 -2.43 -10.12 -4.92
C GLU A 75 -2.40 -9.11 -6.08
N LEU A 76 -2.46 -7.83 -5.73
CA LEU A 76 -2.36 -6.73 -6.69
C LEU A 76 -0.89 -6.47 -7.04
N GLU A 77 -0.62 -6.15 -8.30
CA GLU A 77 0.74 -5.91 -8.78
C GLU A 77 1.37 -4.63 -8.23
N LYS A 78 0.55 -3.71 -7.76
CA LYS A 78 0.98 -2.41 -7.23
C LYS A 78 0.09 -1.97 -6.07
N GLU A 79 0.63 -1.08 -5.26
CA GLU A 79 -0.16 -0.36 -4.25
C GLU A 79 -1.25 0.47 -4.91
N ILE A 80 -2.47 0.34 -4.42
CA ILE A 80 -3.63 1.05 -4.94
C ILE A 80 -4.04 2.20 -4.03
N ILE A 81 -4.73 3.17 -4.61
CA ILE A 81 -5.29 4.29 -3.86
C ILE A 81 -6.53 3.88 -3.05
N THR A 82 -6.87 4.69 -2.06
CA THR A 82 -7.98 4.42 -1.14
C THR A 82 -9.30 4.13 -1.86
N SER A 83 -9.65 4.93 -2.87
CA SER A 83 -10.90 4.78 -3.62
C SER A 83 -11.03 3.44 -4.35
N ASP A 84 -9.91 2.88 -4.79
CA ASP A 84 -9.89 1.59 -5.48
C ASP A 84 -9.84 0.42 -4.50
N LEU A 85 -9.25 0.61 -3.33
CA LEU A 85 -9.15 -0.41 -2.29
C LEU A 85 -10.50 -0.69 -1.61
N LEU A 86 -11.25 0.35 -1.25
CA LEU A 86 -12.46 0.22 -0.44
C LEU A 86 -13.50 -0.75 -1.03
N PRO A 87 -13.81 -0.74 -2.35
CA PRO A 87 -14.71 -1.72 -2.93
C PRO A 87 -14.23 -3.16 -2.81
N LEU A 88 -12.93 -3.40 -2.76
CA LEU A 88 -12.32 -4.73 -2.67
C LEU A 88 -12.37 -5.29 -1.24
N MET A 89 -12.61 -4.45 -0.23
CA MET A 89 -12.71 -4.85 1.17
C MET A 89 -13.92 -5.75 1.47
N LYS A 90 -14.84 -5.92 0.54
CA LYS A 90 -15.98 -6.86 0.65
C LYS A 90 -15.55 -8.32 0.88
N ARG A 91 -14.31 -8.67 0.53
CA ARG A 91 -13.75 -10.01 0.69
C ARG A 91 -13.34 -10.33 2.14
N PHE A 92 -13.26 -9.31 2.98
CA PHE A 92 -12.82 -9.41 4.37
C PHE A 92 -14.03 -9.35 5.31
N ASP A 93 -13.82 -9.76 6.56
CA ASP A 93 -14.87 -9.65 7.57
C ASP A 93 -15.28 -8.19 7.84
N ASN A 94 -16.45 -8.00 8.41
CA ASN A 94 -17.00 -6.67 8.63
C ASN A 94 -16.17 -5.81 9.58
N GLN A 95 -15.51 -6.42 10.56
CA GLN A 95 -14.67 -5.70 11.52
C GLN A 95 -13.41 -5.16 10.84
N GLU A 96 -12.77 -6.00 10.07
CA GLU A 96 -11.57 -5.63 9.29
C GLU A 96 -11.89 -4.57 8.23
N LYS A 97 -12.98 -4.74 7.51
CA LYS A 97 -13.51 -3.76 6.55
C LYS A 97 -13.77 -2.41 7.21
N TYR A 98 -14.47 -2.39 8.33
CA TYR A 98 -14.76 -1.15 9.06
C TYR A 98 -13.49 -0.43 9.51
N LEU A 99 -12.53 -1.17 10.08
CA LEU A 99 -11.24 -0.62 10.49
C LEU A 99 -10.51 0.07 9.34
N VAL A 100 -10.43 -0.58 8.19
CA VAL A 100 -9.75 -0.04 7.00
C VAL A 100 -10.48 1.19 6.47
N GLU A 101 -11.79 1.12 6.30
CA GLU A 101 -12.59 2.26 5.82
C GLU A 101 -12.46 3.47 6.74
N GLU A 102 -12.59 3.29 8.04
CA GLU A 102 -12.46 4.38 9.03
C GLU A 102 -11.06 4.96 9.02
N SER A 103 -10.04 4.11 9.04
CA SER A 103 -8.63 4.53 9.08
C SER A 103 -8.24 5.35 7.86
N LEU A 104 -8.60 4.88 6.66
CA LEU A 104 -8.26 5.57 5.42
C LEU A 104 -9.04 6.87 5.26
N ARG A 105 -10.32 6.88 5.62
CA ARG A 105 -11.13 8.10 5.61
C ARG A 105 -10.59 9.16 6.58
N LEU A 106 -10.24 8.76 7.79
CA LEU A 106 -9.66 9.67 8.79
C LEU A 106 -8.31 10.20 8.33
N SER A 107 -7.47 9.36 7.75
CA SER A 107 -6.18 9.77 7.18
C SER A 107 -6.36 10.83 6.09
N ASP A 108 -7.29 10.63 5.17
CA ASP A 108 -7.58 11.59 4.10
C ASP A 108 -8.10 12.93 4.67
N MET A 109 -8.93 12.89 5.69
CA MET A 109 -9.44 14.10 6.34
C MET A 109 -8.32 14.90 7.02
N ILE A 110 -7.38 14.22 7.67
CA ILE A 110 -6.24 14.85 8.34
C ILE A 110 -5.23 15.39 7.33
N GLU A 111 -4.91 14.61 6.28
CA GLU A 111 -3.94 15.00 5.25
C GLU A 111 -4.43 16.17 4.38
N PHE A 112 -5.68 16.14 3.95
CA PHE A 112 -6.18 17.03 2.90
C PHE A 112 -7.20 18.07 3.38
N ALA A 113 -7.97 17.79 4.43
CA ALA A 113 -9.01 18.68 4.93
C ALA A 113 -8.60 19.45 6.21
N LYS A 114 -7.34 19.37 6.63
CA LYS A 114 -6.84 19.99 7.88
C LYS A 114 -7.67 19.65 9.10
N HIS A 115 -8.23 18.46 9.13
CA HIS A 115 -8.99 17.96 10.25
C HIS A 115 -8.06 17.78 11.47
N ILE A 116 -8.54 18.18 12.64
CA ILE A 116 -7.83 17.98 13.90
C ILE A 116 -8.37 16.72 14.56
N GLU A 117 -7.48 15.79 14.87
CA GLU A 117 -7.85 14.59 15.64
C GLU A 117 -8.29 15.00 17.05
N LYS A 118 -9.52 14.62 17.43
CA LYS A 118 -10.09 14.94 18.74
C LYS A 118 -10.00 13.80 19.76
N ASP A 119 -9.87 12.57 19.26
CA ASP A 119 -9.84 11.34 20.04
C ASP A 119 -8.56 10.58 19.73
N ASN A 120 -8.04 9.80 20.65
CA ASN A 120 -6.84 8.95 20.47
C ASN A 120 -7.08 7.78 19.49
N LYS A 121 -7.70 8.09 18.37
CA LYS A 121 -8.04 7.10 17.31
C LYS A 121 -6.81 6.44 16.72
N PHE A 122 -5.73 7.18 16.56
CA PHE A 122 -4.49 6.67 15.98
C PHE A 122 -3.97 5.44 16.74
N GLU A 123 -3.86 5.52 18.06
CA GLU A 123 -3.34 4.41 18.88
C GLU A 123 -4.26 3.19 18.82
N GLN A 124 -5.57 3.40 18.80
CA GLN A 124 -6.55 2.35 18.64
C GLN A 124 -6.39 1.64 17.29
N ILE A 125 -6.27 2.39 16.21
CA ILE A 125 -6.07 1.85 14.85
C ILE A 125 -4.77 1.05 14.78
N ILE A 126 -3.66 1.59 15.29
CA ILE A 126 -2.36 0.89 15.33
C ILE A 126 -2.48 -0.43 16.07
N THR A 127 -3.14 -0.47 17.21
CA THR A 127 -3.31 -1.68 18.02
C THR A 127 -4.10 -2.74 17.28
N GLU A 128 -5.24 -2.38 16.71
CA GLU A 128 -6.10 -3.32 15.99
C GLU A 128 -5.46 -3.81 14.68
N PHE A 129 -4.84 -2.92 13.93
CA PHE A 129 -4.16 -3.29 12.69
C PHE A 129 -2.94 -4.19 12.95
N SER A 130 -2.20 -3.93 14.02
CA SER A 130 -1.09 -4.80 14.43
C SER A 130 -1.54 -6.22 14.74
N LYS A 131 -2.74 -6.41 15.32
CA LYS A 131 -3.32 -7.72 15.55
C LYS A 131 -3.61 -8.46 14.23
N ILE A 132 -4.13 -7.75 13.25
CA ILE A 132 -4.40 -8.30 11.91
C ILE A 132 -3.10 -8.77 11.24
N ILE A 133 -2.04 -7.96 11.30
CA ILE A 133 -0.73 -8.31 10.75
C ILE A 133 -0.17 -9.56 11.41
N ARG A 134 -0.27 -9.69 12.72
CA ARG A 134 0.21 -10.87 13.46
C ARG A 134 -0.48 -12.15 13.02
N LYS A 135 -1.77 -12.11 12.72
CA LYS A 135 -2.51 -13.27 12.20
C LYS A 135 -1.98 -13.74 10.85
N GLN A 136 -1.40 -12.87 10.04
CA GLN A 136 -0.83 -13.23 8.75
C GLN A 136 0.55 -13.88 8.85
N LYS A 137 1.24 -13.74 9.96
CA LYS A 137 2.57 -14.33 10.20
C LYS A 137 2.54 -15.79 10.64
N ILE A 138 1.38 -16.27 11.04
CA ILE A 138 1.20 -17.65 11.53
C ILE A 138 0.97 -18.64 10.35
#